data_47038f9dd824e4182cd9a352fa2094cc
#
_entry.id   47038f9dd824e4182cd9a352fa2094cc
#
_cell.length_a   1.000
_cell.length_b   1.000
_cell.length_c   1.000
_cell.angle_alpha   90.00
_cell.angle_beta   90.00
_cell.angle_gamma   90.00
#
_symmetry.space_group_name_H-M   'P 1'
#
loop_
_entity.id
_entity.type
_entity.pdbx_description
1 polymer ?
#
loop_
_entity_poly.entity_id
_entity_poly.type
_entity_poly.pdbx_seq_one_letter_code
_entity_poly.pdbx_strand_id
1 'polypeptide(L)'
;MIKLIAIDLDGTLLHEDKSLSKGNIEALHKAHEAGYDIVICTGRPLAGVRPIFEEIGLPDGNYYMIINNGCTTLSTQNWEIIGKEELSLEDMHRLHVLTEDTDVQLTLFDMDHYLVVAPEASELVTMDAGIVNSKPTPVSEEDLPNLVPIFQAMYVGDPSAIDDFQAQNEAALEADFNTVRSQDILFEILPKGASKASALQALSQTLGYSRDQVMALGDANNDLEMLRFAGYSVAMGNGNAAVKEIADFITLTNDEDGVAHAIHKLIETEKGE
;
A
#
# COMPACT_ATOMS: atom_id res chain seq x y z
N MET A 1 18.71 -10.47 14.71
CA MET A 1 18.21 -11.43 13.69
C MET A 1 16.82 -11.02 13.26
N ILE A 2 16.62 -10.80 11.97
CA ILE A 2 15.33 -10.42 11.37
C ILE A 2 14.33 -11.58 11.49
N LYS A 3 13.04 -11.28 11.60
CA LYS A 3 11.93 -12.23 11.67
C LYS A 3 10.84 -11.91 10.66
N LEU A 4 10.64 -10.63 10.33
CA LEU A 4 9.60 -10.14 9.44
C LEU A 4 10.22 -9.32 8.32
N ILE A 5 9.85 -9.61 7.08
CA ILE A 5 10.26 -8.87 5.89
C ILE A 5 9.03 -8.18 5.31
N ALA A 6 8.98 -6.85 5.39
CA ALA A 6 7.93 -6.01 4.84
C ALA A 6 8.38 -5.47 3.47
N ILE A 7 7.56 -5.69 2.45
CA ILE A 7 7.94 -5.43 1.06
C ILE A 7 6.84 -4.60 0.40
N ASP A 8 7.19 -3.41 -0.06
CA ASP A 8 6.31 -2.66 -0.93
C ASP A 8 6.16 -3.36 -2.30
N LEU A 9 5.11 -3.00 -3.04
CA LEU A 9 4.75 -3.69 -4.28
C LEU A 9 5.21 -2.93 -5.52
N ASP A 10 4.66 -1.72 -5.74
CA ASP A 10 4.87 -0.94 -6.96
C ASP A 10 6.19 -0.18 -6.93
N GLY A 11 7.09 -0.45 -7.89
CA GLY A 11 8.44 0.11 -7.87
C GLY A 11 9.40 -0.60 -6.91
N THR A 12 8.92 -1.63 -6.20
CA THR A 12 9.72 -2.44 -5.27
C THR A 12 9.73 -3.91 -5.68
N LEU A 13 8.66 -4.67 -5.38
CA LEU A 13 8.58 -6.09 -5.74
C LEU A 13 8.31 -6.33 -7.22
N LEU A 14 7.48 -5.46 -7.82
CA LEU A 14 7.11 -5.52 -9.24
C LEU A 14 8.07 -4.68 -10.09
N HIS A 15 8.34 -5.16 -11.30
CA HIS A 15 9.00 -4.42 -12.37
C HIS A 15 8.17 -3.18 -12.78
N GLU A 16 8.76 -2.30 -13.59
CA GLU A 16 8.07 -1.11 -14.12
C GLU A 16 6.83 -1.50 -14.94
N ASP A 17 6.88 -2.60 -15.69
CA ASP A 17 5.75 -3.15 -16.47
C ASP A 17 4.72 -3.91 -15.64
N LYS A 18 4.84 -3.87 -14.31
CA LYS A 18 3.99 -4.54 -13.33
C LYS A 18 4.07 -6.06 -13.32
N SER A 19 5.03 -6.64 -14.00
CA SER A 19 5.31 -8.08 -13.93
C SER A 19 6.11 -8.44 -12.67
N LEU A 20 5.94 -9.68 -12.22
CA LEU A 20 6.71 -10.25 -11.12
C LEU A 20 7.86 -11.11 -11.67
N SER A 21 9.09 -10.85 -11.25
CA SER A 21 10.25 -11.58 -11.73
C SER A 21 10.39 -12.97 -11.09
N LYS A 22 10.99 -13.90 -11.83
CA LYS A 22 11.35 -15.21 -11.27
C LYS A 22 12.38 -15.10 -10.15
N GLY A 23 13.31 -14.14 -10.26
CA GLY A 23 14.33 -13.90 -9.24
C GLY A 23 13.71 -13.49 -7.91
N ASN A 24 12.75 -12.56 -7.93
CA ASN A 24 12.02 -12.13 -6.74
C ASN A 24 11.17 -13.28 -6.15
N ILE A 25 10.46 -14.06 -6.99
CA ILE A 25 9.72 -15.25 -6.54
C ILE A 25 10.64 -16.23 -5.81
N GLU A 26 11.76 -16.63 -6.43
CA GLU A 26 12.72 -17.56 -5.83
C GLU A 26 13.30 -17.04 -4.51
N ALA A 27 13.54 -15.73 -4.40
CA ALA A 27 14.05 -15.12 -3.18
C ALA A 27 13.00 -15.14 -2.05
N LEU A 28 11.73 -14.90 -2.36
CA LEU A 28 10.63 -15.00 -1.38
C LEU A 28 10.46 -16.44 -0.87
N HIS A 29 10.58 -17.45 -1.75
CA HIS A 29 10.59 -18.85 -1.34
C HIS A 29 11.77 -19.16 -0.40
N LYS A 30 12.98 -18.67 -0.71
CA LYS A 30 14.15 -18.82 0.16
C LYS A 30 13.99 -18.12 1.51
N ALA A 31 13.34 -16.93 1.52
CA ALA A 31 13.03 -16.24 2.76
C ALA A 31 12.08 -17.07 3.64
N HIS A 32 11.02 -17.64 3.03
CA HIS A 32 10.13 -18.57 3.71
C HIS A 32 10.88 -19.80 4.27
N GLU A 33 11.72 -20.47 3.45
CA GLU A 33 12.52 -21.62 3.88
C GLU A 33 13.50 -21.29 5.02
N ALA A 34 13.98 -20.04 5.06
CA ALA A 34 14.82 -19.52 6.13
C ALA A 34 14.04 -19.15 7.41
N GLY A 35 12.70 -19.20 7.38
CA GLY A 35 11.82 -18.98 8.52
C GLY A 35 11.49 -17.50 8.77
N TYR A 36 11.58 -16.65 7.75
CA TYR A 36 11.08 -15.27 7.83
C TYR A 36 9.59 -15.23 7.52
N ASP A 37 8.83 -14.47 8.31
CA ASP A 37 7.49 -14.06 7.95
C ASP A 37 7.56 -12.97 6.87
N ILE A 38 6.63 -13.00 5.92
CA ILE A 38 6.58 -12.07 4.78
C ILE A 38 5.29 -11.28 4.86
N VAL A 39 5.38 -9.97 4.71
CA VAL A 39 4.24 -9.08 4.56
C VAL A 39 4.40 -8.17 3.34
N ILE A 40 3.41 -8.17 2.46
CA ILE A 40 3.32 -7.21 1.36
C ILE A 40 2.61 -5.95 1.88
N CYS A 41 3.21 -4.78 1.67
CA CYS A 41 2.72 -3.50 2.15
C CYS A 41 2.48 -2.56 0.95
N THR A 42 1.22 -2.29 0.59
CA THR A 42 0.89 -1.56 -0.63
C THR A 42 -0.26 -0.58 -0.48
N GLY A 43 -0.33 0.42 -1.36
CA GLY A 43 -1.51 1.27 -1.52
C GLY A 43 -2.67 0.59 -2.24
N ARG A 44 -2.42 -0.49 -2.95
CA ARG A 44 -3.46 -1.20 -3.71
C ARG A 44 -4.52 -1.82 -2.81
N PRO A 45 -5.78 -1.92 -3.30
CA PRO A 45 -6.82 -2.73 -2.67
C PRO A 45 -6.56 -4.23 -2.89
N LEU A 46 -7.31 -5.10 -2.18
CA LEU A 46 -7.14 -6.55 -2.22
C LEU A 46 -7.22 -7.12 -3.64
N ALA A 47 -8.15 -6.64 -4.47
CA ALA A 47 -8.30 -7.08 -5.86
C ALA A 47 -7.02 -6.90 -6.70
N GLY A 48 -6.22 -5.85 -6.40
CA GLY A 48 -4.96 -5.58 -7.09
C GLY A 48 -3.75 -6.34 -6.54
N VAL A 49 -3.86 -6.94 -5.35
CA VAL A 49 -2.73 -7.62 -4.67
C VAL A 49 -2.87 -9.13 -4.70
N ARG A 50 -4.09 -9.64 -4.51
CA ARG A 50 -4.35 -11.07 -4.40
C ARG A 50 -3.84 -11.89 -5.58
N PRO A 51 -4.04 -11.49 -6.86
CA PRO A 51 -3.50 -12.24 -8.00
C PRO A 51 -1.97 -12.32 -7.98
N ILE A 52 -1.30 -11.25 -7.55
CA ILE A 52 0.17 -11.20 -7.46
C ILE A 52 0.65 -12.16 -6.36
N PHE A 53 0.00 -12.15 -5.19
CA PHE A 53 0.34 -13.08 -4.12
C PHE A 53 0.13 -14.55 -4.54
N GLU A 54 -0.95 -14.84 -5.24
CA GLU A 54 -1.23 -16.17 -5.79
C GLU A 54 -0.17 -16.59 -6.83
N GLU A 55 0.35 -15.65 -7.64
CA GLU A 55 1.44 -15.88 -8.59
C GLU A 55 2.78 -16.20 -7.91
N ILE A 56 3.08 -15.59 -6.75
CA ILE A 56 4.28 -15.92 -5.96
C ILE A 56 4.27 -17.41 -5.58
N GLY A 57 3.11 -17.98 -5.30
CA GLY A 57 2.96 -19.42 -5.07
C GLY A 57 3.70 -19.93 -3.84
N LEU A 58 3.79 -19.13 -2.77
CA LEU A 58 4.40 -19.54 -1.52
C LEU A 58 3.67 -20.78 -0.94
N PRO A 59 4.41 -21.75 -0.33
CA PRO A 59 3.79 -22.89 0.35
C PRO A 59 2.92 -22.43 1.53
N ASP A 60 2.15 -23.34 2.12
CA ASP A 60 1.35 -23.02 3.31
C ASP A 60 2.21 -22.41 4.41
N GLY A 61 1.80 -21.27 4.93
CA GLY A 61 2.56 -20.50 5.92
C GLY A 61 1.82 -19.27 6.43
N ASN A 62 2.46 -18.54 7.31
CA ASN A 62 1.94 -17.29 7.85
C ASN A 62 2.45 -16.14 7.00
N TYR A 63 1.61 -15.64 6.12
CA TYR A 63 1.88 -14.45 5.33
C TYR A 63 0.81 -13.42 5.60
N TYR A 64 1.18 -12.17 5.39
CA TYR A 64 0.31 -11.05 5.71
C TYR A 64 0.29 -10.06 4.55
N MET A 65 -0.79 -9.30 4.48
CA MET A 65 -0.91 -8.16 3.56
C MET A 65 -1.35 -6.93 4.33
N ILE A 66 -0.65 -5.84 4.10
CA ILE A 66 -1.05 -4.50 4.50
C ILE A 66 -1.43 -3.79 3.21
N ILE A 67 -2.71 -3.54 3.02
CA ILE A 67 -3.30 -2.97 1.81
C ILE A 67 -3.92 -1.60 2.09
N ASN A 68 -4.34 -0.89 1.03
CA ASN A 68 -4.92 0.44 1.14
C ASN A 68 -4.05 1.39 2.00
N ASN A 69 -2.73 1.42 1.76
CA ASN A 69 -1.75 2.20 2.51
C ASN A 69 -1.80 2.01 4.04
N GLY A 70 -2.15 0.82 4.51
CA GLY A 70 -2.18 0.49 5.94
C GLY A 70 -3.56 0.51 6.56
N CYS A 71 -4.61 0.85 5.81
CA CYS A 71 -5.98 0.83 6.35
C CYS A 71 -6.51 -0.57 6.62
N THR A 72 -5.93 -1.61 5.98
CA THR A 72 -6.36 -2.98 6.20
C THR A 72 -5.16 -3.92 6.29
N THR A 73 -5.13 -4.75 7.31
CA THR A 73 -4.15 -5.84 7.47
C THR A 73 -4.88 -7.18 7.42
N LEU A 74 -4.39 -8.09 6.57
CA LEU A 74 -4.97 -9.41 6.32
C LEU A 74 -3.99 -10.51 6.66
N SER A 75 -4.51 -11.62 7.17
CA SER A 75 -3.84 -12.92 7.12
C SER A 75 -4.19 -13.61 5.80
N THR A 76 -3.19 -14.13 5.07
CA THR A 76 -3.46 -14.81 3.79
C THR A 76 -3.97 -16.23 3.96
N GLN A 77 -3.90 -16.78 5.16
CA GLN A 77 -4.32 -18.16 5.45
C GLN A 77 -5.81 -18.39 5.12
N ASN A 78 -6.65 -17.40 5.45
CA ASN A 78 -8.09 -17.43 5.23
C ASN A 78 -8.64 -16.10 4.73
N TRP A 79 -7.77 -15.16 4.36
CA TRP A 79 -8.09 -13.81 3.93
C TRP A 79 -8.88 -13.01 4.99
N GLU A 80 -8.62 -13.30 6.25
CA GLU A 80 -9.26 -12.65 7.38
C GLU A 80 -8.61 -11.29 7.68
N ILE A 81 -9.45 -10.29 7.95
CA ILE A 81 -9.01 -8.99 8.43
C ILE A 81 -8.55 -9.14 9.89
N ILE A 82 -7.28 -8.87 10.15
CA ILE A 82 -6.69 -8.92 11.49
C ILE A 82 -6.38 -7.52 12.05
N GLY A 83 -6.48 -6.49 11.22
CA GLY A 83 -6.36 -5.09 11.60
C GLY A 83 -7.04 -4.20 10.57
N LYS A 84 -7.72 -3.15 11.02
CA LYS A 84 -8.39 -2.19 10.13
C LYS A 84 -8.49 -0.81 10.73
N GLU A 85 -8.44 0.18 9.86
CA GLU A 85 -8.85 1.56 10.07
C GLU A 85 -9.89 1.89 9.00
N GLU A 86 -10.98 2.57 9.36
CA GLU A 86 -12.09 2.82 8.44
C GLU A 86 -12.59 4.27 8.53
N LEU A 87 -13.08 4.79 7.41
CA LEU A 87 -13.74 6.08 7.34
C LEU A 87 -15.16 5.97 7.88
N SER A 88 -15.56 6.93 8.69
CA SER A 88 -16.94 7.02 9.16
C SER A 88 -17.88 7.52 8.06
N LEU A 89 -19.18 7.35 8.26
CA LEU A 89 -20.19 7.93 7.36
C LEU A 89 -20.06 9.47 7.28
N GLU A 90 -19.76 10.12 8.40
CA GLU A 90 -19.56 11.58 8.46
C GLU A 90 -18.34 11.99 7.61
N ASP A 91 -17.26 11.20 7.68
CA ASP A 91 -16.08 11.42 6.83
C ASP A 91 -16.41 11.29 5.35
N MET A 92 -17.13 10.25 4.95
CA MET A 92 -17.54 10.05 3.56
C MET A 92 -18.39 11.20 3.02
N HIS A 93 -19.38 11.68 3.79
CA HIS A 93 -20.17 12.85 3.41
C HIS A 93 -19.32 14.11 3.28
N ARG A 94 -18.46 14.36 4.27
CA ARG A 94 -17.54 15.52 4.24
C ARG A 94 -16.64 15.49 3.01
N LEU A 95 -16.08 14.32 2.68
CA LEU A 95 -15.22 14.16 1.51
C LEU A 95 -15.98 14.33 0.20
N HIS A 96 -17.23 13.85 0.14
CA HIS A 96 -18.08 14.02 -1.03
C HIS A 96 -18.41 15.49 -1.30
N VAL A 97 -18.79 16.25 -0.28
CA VAL A 97 -19.11 17.69 -0.42
C VAL A 97 -17.96 18.50 -1.02
N LEU A 98 -16.69 18.09 -0.77
CA LEU A 98 -15.53 18.78 -1.35
C LEU A 98 -15.41 18.59 -2.87
N THR A 99 -16.14 17.66 -3.48
CA THR A 99 -16.13 17.49 -4.94
C THR A 99 -17.10 18.43 -5.67
N GLU A 100 -17.99 19.12 -4.94
CA GLU A 100 -18.92 20.07 -5.52
C GLU A 100 -18.17 21.19 -6.25
N ASP A 101 -18.59 21.51 -7.46
CA ASP A 101 -17.98 22.54 -8.31
C ASP A 101 -16.48 22.29 -8.65
N THR A 102 -16.04 21.05 -8.62
CA THR A 102 -14.67 20.65 -9.00
C THR A 102 -14.65 19.65 -10.15
N ASP A 103 -13.50 19.49 -10.80
CA ASP A 103 -13.27 18.53 -11.88
C ASP A 103 -12.64 17.20 -11.36
N VAL A 104 -12.80 16.89 -10.07
CA VAL A 104 -12.33 15.64 -9.48
C VAL A 104 -13.49 14.73 -9.10
N GLN A 105 -13.28 13.42 -9.14
CA GLN A 105 -14.23 12.43 -8.65
C GLN A 105 -13.74 11.78 -7.36
N LEU A 106 -14.64 11.63 -6.38
CA LEU A 106 -14.38 10.86 -5.18
C LEU A 106 -14.57 9.37 -5.45
N THR A 107 -13.58 8.57 -5.15
CA THR A 107 -13.65 7.12 -5.13
C THR A 107 -13.49 6.59 -3.71
N LEU A 108 -14.15 5.49 -3.40
CA LEU A 108 -14.17 4.84 -2.09
C LEU A 108 -13.83 3.36 -2.26
N PHE A 109 -13.12 2.79 -1.28
CA PHE A 109 -12.67 1.41 -1.32
C PHE A 109 -13.16 0.63 -0.10
N ASP A 110 -13.92 -0.41 -0.35
CA ASP A 110 -14.14 -1.50 0.60
C ASP A 110 -13.19 -2.67 0.30
N MET A 111 -13.48 -3.90 0.76
CA MET A 111 -12.64 -5.07 0.48
C MET A 111 -12.66 -5.52 -0.97
N ASP A 112 -13.78 -5.33 -1.66
CA ASP A 112 -14.06 -5.99 -2.93
C ASP A 112 -14.36 -5.00 -4.07
N HIS A 113 -14.70 -3.74 -3.73
CA HIS A 113 -15.22 -2.79 -4.71
C HIS A 113 -14.36 -1.52 -4.80
N TYR A 114 -14.24 -1.06 -6.03
CA TYR A 114 -13.80 0.28 -6.39
C TYR A 114 -15.07 1.09 -6.69
N LEU A 115 -15.51 1.89 -5.72
CA LEU A 115 -16.74 2.68 -5.82
C LEU A 115 -16.41 4.09 -6.32
N VAL A 116 -17.28 4.70 -7.10
CA VAL A 116 -17.18 6.12 -7.48
C VAL A 116 -18.45 6.84 -7.12
N VAL A 117 -18.34 7.92 -6.34
CA VAL A 117 -19.49 8.71 -5.89
C VAL A 117 -19.87 9.71 -6.97
N ALA A 118 -20.45 9.20 -8.04
CA ALA A 118 -20.88 9.97 -9.23
C ALA A 118 -21.85 9.11 -10.07
N PRO A 119 -22.67 9.73 -10.95
CA PRO A 119 -23.56 9.02 -11.86
C PRO A 119 -22.81 8.07 -12.82
N GLU A 120 -21.57 8.41 -13.19
CA GLU A 120 -20.69 7.62 -14.05
C GLU A 120 -19.21 7.86 -13.71
N ALA A 121 -18.38 6.85 -13.96
CA ALA A 121 -16.94 6.96 -13.80
C ALA A 121 -16.31 7.71 -14.98
N SER A 122 -15.38 8.60 -14.72
CA SER A 122 -14.56 9.24 -15.74
C SER A 122 -13.61 8.24 -16.42
N GLU A 123 -12.98 8.67 -17.52
CA GLU A 123 -11.95 7.85 -18.17
C GLU A 123 -10.76 7.60 -17.25
N LEU A 124 -10.34 8.60 -16.45
CA LEU A 124 -9.24 8.46 -15.48
C LEU A 124 -9.58 7.47 -14.37
N VAL A 125 -10.79 7.54 -13.79
CA VAL A 125 -11.26 6.56 -12.79
C VAL A 125 -11.31 5.15 -13.38
N THR A 126 -11.77 5.03 -14.63
CA THR A 126 -11.86 3.72 -15.32
C THR A 126 -10.45 3.16 -15.60
N MET A 127 -9.51 4.01 -15.99
CA MET A 127 -8.12 3.64 -16.23
C MET A 127 -7.45 3.18 -14.92
N ASP A 128 -7.57 3.95 -13.85
CA ASP A 128 -6.97 3.64 -12.56
C ASP A 128 -7.55 2.32 -11.97
N ALA A 129 -8.88 2.16 -12.01
CA ALA A 129 -9.52 0.90 -11.60
C ALA A 129 -8.99 -0.31 -12.39
N GLY A 130 -8.72 -0.13 -13.70
CA GLY A 130 -8.12 -1.17 -14.54
C GLY A 130 -6.70 -1.58 -14.11
N ILE A 131 -5.89 -0.65 -13.61
CA ILE A 131 -4.53 -0.92 -13.11
C ILE A 131 -4.58 -1.89 -11.91
N VAL A 132 -5.61 -1.78 -11.07
CA VAL A 132 -5.80 -2.64 -9.90
C VAL A 132 -6.75 -3.81 -10.14
N ASN A 133 -6.95 -4.22 -11.40
CA ASN A 133 -7.84 -5.31 -11.81
C ASN A 133 -9.29 -5.15 -11.31
N SER A 134 -9.76 -3.92 -11.17
CA SER A 134 -11.10 -3.61 -10.71
C SER A 134 -11.94 -2.91 -11.78
N LYS A 135 -13.23 -2.76 -11.51
CA LYS A 135 -14.14 -1.96 -12.32
C LYS A 135 -14.83 -0.96 -11.41
N PRO A 136 -14.89 0.34 -11.80
CA PRO A 136 -15.58 1.31 -10.98
C PRO A 136 -17.09 1.02 -10.95
N THR A 137 -17.66 1.06 -9.75
CA THR A 137 -19.10 0.93 -9.51
C THR A 137 -19.64 2.30 -9.11
N PRO A 138 -20.45 2.94 -9.96
CA PRO A 138 -21.11 4.20 -9.60
C PRO A 138 -22.07 4.03 -8.43
N VAL A 139 -22.00 4.95 -7.48
CA VAL A 139 -22.88 5.05 -6.32
C VAL A 139 -23.32 6.49 -6.13
N SER A 140 -24.47 6.69 -5.50
CA SER A 140 -24.97 8.02 -5.14
C SER A 140 -24.64 8.37 -3.70
N GLU A 141 -24.78 9.65 -3.33
CA GLU A 141 -24.69 10.07 -1.93
C GLU A 141 -25.68 9.33 -1.02
N GLU A 142 -26.87 9.01 -1.51
CA GLU A 142 -27.89 8.28 -0.77
C GLU A 142 -27.49 6.84 -0.42
N ASP A 143 -26.53 6.27 -1.17
CA ASP A 143 -25.99 4.93 -0.93
C ASP A 143 -24.93 4.88 0.18
N LEU A 144 -24.26 6.01 0.50
CA LEU A 144 -23.15 6.08 1.46
C LEU A 144 -23.42 5.39 2.80
N PRO A 145 -24.63 5.51 3.41
CA PRO A 145 -24.90 4.84 4.69
C PRO A 145 -24.84 3.30 4.62
N ASN A 146 -24.91 2.72 3.42
CA ASN A 146 -24.91 1.28 3.20
C ASN A 146 -23.53 0.73 2.75
N LEU A 147 -22.53 1.62 2.57
CA LEU A 147 -21.22 1.26 2.02
C LEU A 147 -20.16 0.93 3.09
N VAL A 148 -20.54 0.79 4.35
CA VAL A 148 -19.60 0.48 5.42
C VAL A 148 -19.23 -1.02 5.44
N PRO A 149 -17.96 -1.40 5.68
CA PRO A 149 -16.80 -0.54 5.99
C PRO A 149 -16.11 0.02 4.73
N ILE A 150 -15.74 1.29 4.77
CA ILE A 150 -14.88 1.93 3.77
C ILE A 150 -13.50 2.18 4.39
N PHE A 151 -12.45 1.71 3.74
CA PHE A 151 -11.09 1.75 4.27
C PHE A 151 -10.27 2.93 3.76
N GLN A 152 -10.54 3.38 2.55
CA GLN A 152 -9.80 4.45 1.89
C GLN A 152 -10.73 5.24 0.99
N ALA A 153 -10.46 6.55 0.87
CA ALA A 153 -11.03 7.41 -0.16
C ALA A 153 -9.91 7.96 -1.05
N MET A 154 -10.25 8.34 -2.28
CA MET A 154 -9.28 8.90 -3.21
C MET A 154 -9.99 9.87 -4.16
N TYR A 155 -9.39 11.02 -4.39
CA TYR A 155 -9.80 11.94 -5.43
C TYR A 155 -9.02 11.65 -6.71
N VAL A 156 -9.74 11.53 -7.81
CA VAL A 156 -9.20 11.22 -9.14
C VAL A 156 -9.58 12.34 -10.10
N GLY A 157 -8.60 12.87 -10.83
CA GLY A 157 -8.81 13.94 -11.80
C GLY A 157 -7.57 14.22 -12.63
N ASP A 158 -7.67 15.15 -13.59
CA ASP A 158 -6.49 15.61 -14.32
C ASP A 158 -5.45 16.21 -13.35
N PRO A 159 -4.13 16.13 -13.65
CA PRO A 159 -3.09 16.62 -12.76
C PRO A 159 -3.32 18.05 -12.24
N SER A 160 -3.75 18.98 -13.11
CA SER A 160 -4.05 20.36 -12.71
C SER A 160 -5.27 20.47 -11.78
N ALA A 161 -6.31 19.66 -12.01
CA ALA A 161 -7.48 19.63 -11.15
C ALA A 161 -7.14 19.10 -9.74
N ILE A 162 -6.31 18.06 -9.68
CA ILE A 162 -5.83 17.52 -8.41
C ILE A 162 -4.88 18.50 -7.70
N ASP A 163 -4.00 19.20 -8.44
CA ASP A 163 -3.11 20.23 -7.86
C ASP A 163 -3.93 21.36 -7.22
N ASP A 164 -4.94 21.85 -7.92
CA ASP A 164 -5.83 22.91 -7.42
C ASP A 164 -6.66 22.41 -6.21
N PHE A 165 -7.20 21.21 -6.30
CA PHE A 165 -7.97 20.58 -5.23
C PHE A 165 -7.11 20.37 -3.97
N GLN A 166 -5.91 19.82 -4.12
CA GLN A 166 -4.97 19.61 -3.01
C GLN A 166 -4.59 20.95 -2.37
N ALA A 167 -4.19 21.95 -3.16
CA ALA A 167 -3.81 23.26 -2.64
C ALA A 167 -4.90 23.94 -1.82
N GLN A 168 -6.18 23.71 -2.16
CA GLN A 168 -7.33 24.28 -1.45
C GLN A 168 -7.70 23.51 -0.18
N ASN A 169 -7.55 22.19 -0.15
CA ASN A 169 -8.18 21.34 0.86
C ASN A 169 -7.19 20.61 1.78
N GLU A 170 -5.93 20.37 1.36
CA GLU A 170 -4.99 19.53 2.11
C GLU A 170 -4.79 19.96 3.56
N ALA A 171 -4.55 21.23 3.82
CA ALA A 171 -4.33 21.74 5.17
C ALA A 171 -5.52 21.50 6.13
N ALA A 172 -6.75 21.52 5.58
CA ALA A 172 -7.95 21.22 6.36
C ALA A 172 -8.19 19.71 6.51
N LEU A 173 -7.82 18.92 5.49
CA LEU A 173 -7.93 17.47 5.53
C LEU A 173 -6.91 16.84 6.46
N GLU A 174 -5.67 17.31 6.47
CA GLU A 174 -4.60 16.82 7.34
C GLU A 174 -4.90 16.97 8.85
N ALA A 175 -5.86 17.79 9.25
CA ALA A 175 -6.30 17.86 10.64
C ALA A 175 -6.90 16.54 11.12
N ASP A 176 -7.69 15.86 10.26
CA ASP A 176 -8.51 14.70 10.60
C ASP A 176 -8.15 13.43 9.83
N PHE A 177 -7.36 13.54 8.76
CA PHE A 177 -6.98 12.45 7.87
C PHE A 177 -5.46 12.40 7.68
N ASN A 178 -4.96 11.29 7.18
CA ASN A 178 -3.67 11.22 6.51
C ASN A 178 -3.90 11.37 5.01
N THR A 179 -3.10 12.22 4.36
CA THR A 179 -3.20 12.48 2.93
C THR A 179 -1.96 12.00 2.21
N VAL A 180 -2.13 11.43 1.02
CA VAL A 180 -1.03 10.90 0.20
C VAL A 180 -1.23 11.31 -1.26
N ARG A 181 -0.27 12.03 -1.85
CA ARG A 181 -0.18 12.21 -3.30
C ARG A 181 0.63 11.07 -3.89
N SER A 182 -0.04 10.00 -4.31
CA SER A 182 0.63 8.79 -4.83
C SER A 182 1.01 8.91 -6.32
N GLN A 183 0.20 9.63 -7.09
CA GLN A 183 0.42 9.91 -8.52
C GLN A 183 -0.11 11.30 -8.87
N ASP A 184 0.26 11.82 -10.05
CA ASP A 184 -0.17 13.14 -10.49
C ASP A 184 -1.71 13.29 -10.63
N ILE A 185 -2.41 12.18 -10.85
CA ILE A 185 -3.86 12.10 -11.01
C ILE A 185 -4.61 11.63 -9.77
N LEU A 186 -3.90 11.28 -8.67
CA LEU A 186 -4.46 10.65 -7.48
C LEU A 186 -4.09 11.40 -6.20
N PHE A 187 -5.09 11.75 -5.40
CA PHE A 187 -4.92 12.30 -4.05
C PHE A 187 -5.72 11.45 -3.06
N GLU A 188 -5.01 10.66 -2.26
CA GLU A 188 -5.58 9.67 -1.37
C GLU A 188 -5.85 10.23 0.02
N ILE A 189 -6.95 9.81 0.61
CA ILE A 189 -7.41 10.18 1.95
C ILE A 189 -7.59 8.92 2.79
N LEU A 190 -6.82 8.83 3.84
CA LEU A 190 -6.80 7.69 4.76
C LEU A 190 -7.33 8.12 6.13
N PRO A 191 -7.93 7.22 6.91
CA PRO A 191 -8.24 7.48 8.30
C PRO A 191 -7.02 8.02 9.06
N LYS A 192 -7.26 8.91 10.03
CA LYS A 192 -6.17 9.52 10.81
C LYS A 192 -5.33 8.45 11.51
N GLY A 193 -4.02 8.52 11.30
CA GLY A 193 -3.06 7.57 11.86
C GLY A 193 -2.88 6.29 11.05
N ALA A 194 -3.69 6.05 10.00
CA ALA A 194 -3.45 4.94 9.09
C ALA A 194 -2.24 5.23 8.20
N SER A 195 -1.26 4.33 8.20
CA SER A 195 -0.11 4.32 7.30
C SER A 195 0.46 2.91 7.20
N LYS A 196 1.26 2.62 6.17
CA LYS A 196 1.99 1.34 6.09
C LYS A 196 2.80 1.08 7.37
N ALA A 197 3.35 2.13 7.99
CA ALA A 197 4.13 2.03 9.21
C ALA A 197 3.30 1.66 10.43
N SER A 198 2.16 2.33 10.65
CA SER A 198 1.28 2.04 11.79
C SER A 198 0.73 0.62 11.72
N ALA A 199 0.32 0.17 10.53
CA ALA A 199 -0.14 -1.20 10.30
C ALA A 199 0.98 -2.23 10.49
N LEU A 200 2.20 -1.97 9.99
CA LEU A 200 3.35 -2.85 10.17
C LEU A 200 3.76 -2.92 11.66
N GLN A 201 3.71 -1.80 12.37
CA GLN A 201 3.97 -1.78 13.81
C GLN A 201 2.95 -2.60 14.58
N ALA A 202 1.66 -2.46 14.28
CA ALA A 202 0.60 -3.24 14.93
C ALA A 202 0.73 -4.74 14.62
N LEU A 203 1.02 -5.10 13.37
CA LEU A 203 1.26 -6.48 12.96
C LEU A 203 2.48 -7.07 13.69
N SER A 204 3.63 -6.38 13.70
CA SER A 204 4.83 -6.87 14.38
C SER A 204 4.61 -7.07 15.87
N GLN A 205 3.87 -6.18 16.55
CA GLN A 205 3.49 -6.35 17.96
C GLN A 205 2.61 -7.58 18.15
N THR A 206 1.62 -7.80 17.27
CA THR A 206 0.74 -8.98 17.32
C THR A 206 1.53 -10.28 17.16
N LEU A 207 2.57 -10.28 16.33
CA LEU A 207 3.47 -11.42 16.13
C LEU A 207 4.54 -11.55 17.23
N GLY A 208 4.64 -10.59 18.15
CA GLY A 208 5.62 -10.57 19.22
C GLY A 208 7.03 -10.17 18.75
N TYR A 209 7.14 -9.45 17.64
CA TYR A 209 8.42 -8.98 17.10
C TYR A 209 8.69 -7.53 17.52
N SER A 210 9.94 -7.26 17.91
CA SER A 210 10.44 -5.89 18.08
C SER A 210 10.79 -5.27 16.72
N ARG A 211 10.86 -3.93 16.66
CA ARG A 211 11.26 -3.23 15.43
C ARG A 211 12.60 -3.72 14.88
N ASP A 212 13.55 -4.09 15.75
CA ASP A 212 14.89 -4.57 15.36
C ASP A 212 14.85 -5.94 14.68
N GLN A 213 13.69 -6.59 14.68
CA GLN A 213 13.43 -7.85 14.00
C GLN A 213 12.66 -7.68 12.68
N VAL A 214 12.43 -6.43 12.27
CA VAL A 214 11.71 -6.08 11.03
C VAL A 214 12.70 -5.51 10.01
N MET A 215 12.69 -6.09 8.81
CA MET A 215 13.30 -5.52 7.61
C MET A 215 12.19 -4.93 6.74
N ALA A 216 12.38 -3.75 6.18
CA ALA A 216 11.43 -3.13 5.25
C ALA A 216 12.11 -2.70 3.96
N LEU A 217 11.44 -2.92 2.82
CA LEU A 217 11.88 -2.52 1.49
C LEU A 217 10.84 -1.59 0.85
N GLY A 218 11.30 -0.50 0.23
CA GLY A 218 10.42 0.48 -0.41
C GLY A 218 11.17 1.44 -1.32
N ASP A 219 10.45 2.23 -2.11
CA ASP A 219 11.03 3.14 -3.11
C ASP A 219 10.43 4.57 -3.09
N ALA A 220 9.24 4.76 -2.51
CA ALA A 220 8.47 5.99 -2.62
C ALA A 220 8.18 6.69 -1.27
N ASN A 221 7.55 7.87 -1.33
CA ASN A 221 7.30 8.67 -0.13
C ASN A 221 6.37 7.99 0.88
N ASN A 222 5.40 7.20 0.42
CA ASN A 222 4.50 6.42 1.30
C ASN A 222 5.20 5.28 2.04
N ASP A 223 6.47 4.97 1.71
CA ASP A 223 7.30 3.98 2.41
C ASP A 223 8.18 4.61 3.49
N LEU A 224 8.37 5.93 3.47
CA LEU A 224 9.30 6.61 4.39
C LEU A 224 9.07 6.26 5.85
N GLU A 225 7.82 6.25 6.30
CA GLU A 225 7.50 5.93 7.68
C GLU A 225 7.75 4.45 7.99
N MET A 226 7.43 3.55 7.04
CA MET A 226 7.69 2.11 7.16
C MET A 226 9.19 1.83 7.24
N LEU A 227 10.00 2.47 6.39
CA LEU A 227 11.45 2.35 6.42
C LEU A 227 12.05 2.90 7.72
N ARG A 228 11.55 4.05 8.23
CA ARG A 228 11.99 4.59 9.53
C ARG A 228 11.60 3.73 10.71
N PHE A 229 10.47 3.03 10.63
CA PHE A 229 10.03 2.10 11.67
C PHE A 229 10.90 0.86 11.72
N ALA A 230 11.28 0.26 10.60
CA ALA A 230 12.04 -0.98 10.55
C ALA A 230 13.40 -0.88 11.25
N GLY A 231 13.87 -1.98 11.81
CA GLY A 231 15.21 -2.10 12.37
C GLY A 231 16.29 -2.26 11.31
N TYR A 232 15.90 -2.67 10.09
CA TYR A 232 16.77 -2.72 8.91
C TYR A 232 15.99 -2.23 7.69
N SER A 233 16.33 -1.05 7.23
CA SER A 233 15.65 -0.36 6.13
C SER A 233 16.42 -0.49 4.82
N VAL A 234 15.70 -0.82 3.74
CA VAL A 234 16.26 -1.02 2.40
C VAL A 234 15.53 -0.12 1.41
N ALA A 235 16.26 0.79 0.77
CA ALA A 235 15.75 1.56 -0.36
C ALA A 235 16.05 0.85 -1.68
N MET A 236 15.09 0.84 -2.59
CA MET A 236 15.31 0.36 -3.95
C MET A 236 16.25 1.27 -4.74
N GLY A 237 17.00 0.72 -5.69
CA GLY A 237 17.91 1.47 -6.56
C GLY A 237 17.21 2.53 -7.42
N ASN A 238 15.96 2.29 -7.83
CA ASN A 238 15.07 3.24 -8.49
C ASN A 238 14.39 4.21 -7.51
N GLY A 239 14.45 3.96 -6.20
CA GLY A 239 13.79 4.77 -5.18
C GLY A 239 14.19 6.24 -5.22
N ASN A 240 13.32 7.12 -4.72
CA ASN A 240 13.59 8.54 -4.67
C ASN A 240 14.69 8.92 -3.66
N ALA A 241 15.12 10.17 -3.69
CA ALA A 241 16.22 10.63 -2.83
C ALA A 241 15.88 10.51 -1.33
N ALA A 242 14.63 10.76 -0.94
CA ALA A 242 14.22 10.75 0.47
C ALA A 242 14.29 9.36 1.10
N VAL A 243 13.87 8.30 0.38
CA VAL A 243 13.99 6.92 0.90
C VAL A 243 15.44 6.46 0.94
N LYS A 244 16.27 6.86 -0.05
CA LYS A 244 17.69 6.52 -0.08
C LYS A 244 18.50 7.20 1.05
N GLU A 245 18.10 8.40 1.44
CA GLU A 245 18.77 9.14 2.52
C GLU A 245 18.61 8.47 3.89
N ILE A 246 17.47 7.81 4.13
CA ILE A 246 17.15 7.21 5.43
C ILE A 246 17.43 5.71 5.53
N ALA A 247 17.72 5.04 4.40
CA ALA A 247 17.89 3.60 4.36
C ALA A 247 19.27 3.15 4.86
N ASP A 248 19.30 2.04 5.59
CA ASP A 248 20.55 1.37 6.02
C ASP A 248 21.27 0.74 4.82
N PHE A 249 20.53 0.35 3.80
CA PHE A 249 21.06 -0.26 2.58
C PHE A 249 20.28 0.18 1.33
N ILE A 250 21.01 0.48 0.26
CA ILE A 250 20.42 0.72 -1.06
C ILE A 250 20.69 -0.54 -1.90
N THR A 251 19.63 -1.21 -2.31
CA THR A 251 19.70 -2.41 -3.17
C THR A 251 19.69 -2.04 -4.66
N LEU A 252 19.55 -3.02 -5.54
CA LEU A 252 19.40 -2.84 -6.99
C LEU A 252 18.02 -2.23 -7.31
N THR A 253 17.78 -1.89 -8.57
CA THR A 253 16.46 -1.42 -9.02
C THR A 253 15.44 -2.56 -9.01
N ASN A 254 14.15 -2.22 -9.05
CA ASN A 254 13.08 -3.20 -9.19
C ASN A 254 13.21 -4.04 -10.47
N ASP A 255 13.67 -3.45 -11.59
CA ASP A 255 13.92 -4.15 -12.86
C ASP A 255 15.19 -5.04 -12.84
N GLU A 256 16.03 -4.91 -11.82
CA GLU A 256 17.26 -5.69 -11.62
C GLU A 256 17.14 -6.67 -10.43
N ASP A 257 15.93 -7.08 -10.06
CA ASP A 257 15.67 -8.00 -8.94
C ASP A 257 16.19 -7.48 -7.58
N GLY A 258 16.01 -6.18 -7.30
CA GLY A 258 16.53 -5.54 -6.09
C GLY A 258 16.02 -6.15 -4.78
N VAL A 259 14.77 -6.67 -4.75
CA VAL A 259 14.22 -7.39 -3.59
C VAL A 259 14.97 -8.70 -3.38
N ALA A 260 15.20 -9.48 -4.44
CA ALA A 260 15.96 -10.73 -4.36
C ALA A 260 17.39 -10.48 -3.87
N HIS A 261 18.06 -9.44 -4.39
CA HIS A 261 19.40 -9.06 -3.95
C HIS A 261 19.45 -8.75 -2.45
N ALA A 262 18.48 -7.97 -1.94
CA ALA A 262 18.41 -7.62 -0.53
C ALA A 262 18.14 -8.83 0.38
N ILE A 263 17.21 -9.71 -0.01
CA ILE A 263 16.89 -10.95 0.73
C ILE A 263 18.11 -11.89 0.76
N HIS A 264 18.78 -12.10 -0.36
CA HIS A 264 19.99 -12.94 -0.41
C HIS A 264 21.09 -12.40 0.51
N LYS A 265 21.33 -11.09 0.48
CA LYS A 265 22.29 -10.44 1.36
C LYS A 265 21.94 -10.63 2.85
N LEU A 266 20.66 -10.50 3.21
CA LEU A 266 20.19 -10.75 4.57
C LEU A 266 20.51 -12.19 5.00
N ILE A 267 20.11 -13.18 4.19
CA ILE A 267 20.32 -14.61 4.47
C ILE A 267 21.80 -14.94 4.61
N GLU A 268 22.67 -14.38 3.76
CA GLU A 268 24.12 -14.60 3.82
C GLU A 268 24.73 -14.01 5.08
N THR A 269 24.32 -12.79 5.47
CA THR A 269 24.81 -12.10 6.67
C THR A 269 24.45 -12.89 7.94
N GLU A 270 23.19 -13.37 8.05
CA GLU A 270 22.75 -14.10 9.23
C GLU A 270 23.25 -15.56 9.31
N LYS A 271 23.71 -16.14 8.19
CA LYS A 271 24.38 -17.47 8.20
C LYS A 271 25.86 -17.39 8.53
N GLY A 272 26.47 -16.22 8.42
CA GLY A 272 27.88 -15.99 8.72
C GLY A 272 28.19 -15.62 10.17
N GLU A 273 27.11 -15.39 10.96
CA GLU A 273 27.18 -15.20 12.42
C GLU A 273 26.88 -16.54 13.15
#